data_cc10d1142a2466848938a4fd58d97e4a
#
_entry.id   cc10d1142a2466848938a4fd58d97e4a
#
_cell.length_a   1.000
_cell.length_b   1.000
_cell.length_c   1.000
_cell.angle_alpha   90.00
_cell.angle_beta   90.00
_cell.angle_gamma   90.00
#
_symmetry.space_group_name_H-M   'P 1'
#
loop_
_entity.id
_entity.type
_entity.pdbx_description
1 polymer ?
#
loop_
_entity_poly.entity_id
_entity_poly.type
_entity_poly.pdbx_seq_one_letter_code
_entity_poly.pdbx_strand_id
1 'polypeptide(L)'
;MSAASTLSITPESHLSVRPLQPTIGAEIHGVDIGQPISDPVRDEIRATLLKYKVVFFRDQHLTTEQHAAFAARFGKLYTHPNTTRDEKIASIHKISAAEFSKYERVNDPTTIEAGYHTDTSWRLVPTWGAVLRAVHLPEVGGDTIWVDAGAAYEGL
;
A
#
# COMPACT_ATOMS: atom_id res chain seq x y z
N MET A 1 40.22 15.95 31.02
CA MET A 1 38.95 15.18 30.88
C MET A 1 38.50 15.33 29.44
N SER A 2 38.78 14.30 28.62
CA SER A 2 38.49 14.36 27.17
C SER A 2 37.09 13.78 26.97
N ALA A 3 36.18 14.56 26.43
CA ALA A 3 34.84 14.10 26.07
C ALA A 3 34.95 13.29 24.78
N ALA A 4 34.67 11.99 24.88
CA ALA A 4 34.53 11.13 23.72
C ALA A 4 33.26 11.53 22.96
N SER A 5 33.46 12.12 21.78
CA SER A 5 32.39 12.41 20.82
C SER A 5 31.88 11.08 20.27
N THR A 6 30.70 10.64 20.71
CA THR A 6 30.01 9.49 20.15
C THR A 6 29.53 9.88 18.76
N LEU A 7 30.23 9.42 17.71
CA LEU A 7 29.76 9.51 16.34
C LEU A 7 28.47 8.65 16.26
N SER A 8 27.34 9.32 16.14
CA SER A 8 26.07 8.69 15.77
C SER A 8 26.21 8.21 14.34
N ILE A 9 26.44 6.93 14.16
CA ILE A 9 26.37 6.28 12.84
C ILE A 9 24.88 6.22 12.51
N THR A 10 24.42 7.13 11.67
CA THR A 10 23.11 6.98 11.01
C THR A 10 23.20 5.74 10.15
N PRO A 11 22.31 4.74 10.32
CA PRO A 11 22.35 3.58 9.46
C PRO A 11 22.18 4.04 8.00
N GLU A 12 23.14 3.69 7.15
CA GLU A 12 23.00 3.95 5.72
C GLU A 12 21.71 3.32 5.22
N SER A 13 20.85 4.15 4.63
CA SER A 13 19.67 3.68 3.94
C SER A 13 20.09 2.77 2.79
N HIS A 14 19.63 1.54 2.82
CA HIS A 14 19.82 0.60 1.71
C HIS A 14 18.72 0.72 0.66
N LEU A 15 17.70 1.57 0.90
CA LEU A 15 16.58 1.76 -0.01
C LEU A 15 16.90 2.82 -1.05
N SER A 16 16.56 2.54 -2.29
CA SER A 16 16.56 3.53 -3.37
C SER A 16 15.12 3.94 -3.67
N VAL A 17 14.83 5.23 -3.52
CA VAL A 17 13.49 5.80 -3.76
C VAL A 17 13.49 6.57 -5.06
N ARG A 18 12.67 6.16 -6.02
CA ARG A 18 12.49 6.82 -7.31
C ARG A 18 11.10 7.44 -7.40
N PRO A 19 10.96 8.78 -7.28
CA PRO A 19 9.68 9.44 -7.52
C PRO A 19 9.17 9.17 -8.94
N LEU A 20 7.87 8.91 -9.07
CA LEU A 20 7.22 8.74 -10.37
C LEU A 20 6.60 10.05 -10.86
N GLN A 21 6.11 10.85 -9.91
CA GLN A 21 5.56 12.18 -10.14
C GLN A 21 6.00 13.14 -9.02
N PRO A 22 5.86 14.47 -9.22
CA PRO A 22 6.35 15.44 -8.23
C PRO A 22 5.73 15.31 -6.84
N THR A 23 4.45 14.96 -6.75
CA THR A 23 3.70 14.98 -5.48
C THR A 23 3.17 13.64 -5.04
N ILE A 24 3.00 12.68 -5.96
CA ILE A 24 2.41 11.38 -5.67
C ILE A 24 3.13 10.27 -6.41
N GLY A 25 3.31 9.14 -5.75
CA GLY A 25 3.89 7.93 -6.33
C GLY A 25 5.41 7.88 -6.29
N ALA A 26 5.94 6.82 -5.70
CA ALA A 26 7.35 6.49 -5.76
C ALA A 26 7.57 4.97 -5.86
N GLU A 27 8.63 4.56 -6.54
CA GLU A 27 9.12 3.19 -6.47
C GLU A 27 10.19 3.07 -5.39
N ILE A 28 10.13 1.98 -4.64
CA ILE A 28 11.12 1.63 -3.63
C ILE A 28 11.87 0.38 -4.12
N HIS A 29 13.18 0.48 -4.19
CA HIS A 29 14.09 -0.59 -4.59
C HIS A 29 15.07 -0.93 -3.45
N GLY A 30 15.72 -2.10 -3.54
CA GLY A 30 16.73 -2.53 -2.57
C GLY A 30 16.16 -3.29 -1.38
N VAL A 31 14.89 -3.71 -1.45
CA VAL A 31 14.25 -4.54 -0.42
C VAL A 31 13.48 -5.70 -1.04
N ASP A 32 13.59 -6.87 -0.44
CA ASP A 32 12.69 -8.01 -0.67
C ASP A 32 11.66 -8.03 0.47
N ILE A 33 10.43 -7.61 0.16
CA ILE A 33 9.34 -7.55 1.15
C ILE A 33 8.75 -8.94 1.46
N GLY A 34 9.19 -9.99 0.77
CA GLY A 34 8.92 -11.38 1.11
C GLY A 34 9.75 -11.88 2.29
N GLN A 35 10.77 -11.14 2.72
CA GLN A 35 11.61 -11.43 3.87
C GLN A 35 11.26 -10.51 5.04
N PRO A 36 11.61 -10.90 6.28
CA PRO A 36 11.48 -10.02 7.43
C PRO A 36 12.31 -8.74 7.24
N ILE A 37 11.67 -7.59 7.34
CA ILE A 37 12.36 -6.28 7.27
C ILE A 37 12.70 -5.78 8.67
N SER A 38 13.83 -5.06 8.81
CA SER A 38 14.21 -4.42 10.06
C SER A 38 13.33 -3.19 10.38
N ASP A 39 13.36 -2.74 11.63
CA ASP A 39 12.62 -1.53 12.02
C ASP A 39 13.07 -0.27 11.27
N PRO A 40 14.37 -0.02 11.07
CA PRO A 40 14.80 1.12 10.26
C PRO A 40 14.27 1.09 8.81
N VAL A 41 14.28 -0.08 8.16
CA VAL A 41 13.74 -0.24 6.80
C VAL A 41 12.23 0.00 6.79
N ARG A 42 11.48 -0.54 7.75
CA ARG A 42 10.05 -0.26 7.89
C ARG A 42 9.78 1.24 8.05
N ASP A 43 10.55 1.92 8.90
CA ASP A 43 10.34 3.34 9.19
C ASP A 43 10.66 4.22 7.97
N GLU A 44 11.66 3.84 7.18
CA GLU A 44 11.98 4.50 5.92
C GLU A 44 10.89 4.29 4.86
N ILE A 45 10.37 3.06 4.71
CA ILE A 45 9.22 2.78 3.84
C ILE A 45 8.01 3.62 4.27
N ARG A 46 7.74 3.67 5.57
CA ARG A 46 6.64 4.47 6.12
C ARG A 46 6.82 5.96 5.84
N ALA A 47 7.99 6.52 6.04
CA ALA A 47 8.30 7.91 5.75
C ALA A 47 8.13 8.22 4.24
N THR A 48 8.58 7.31 3.38
CA THR A 48 8.42 7.41 1.94
C THR A 48 6.94 7.38 1.54
N LEU A 49 6.15 6.46 2.12
CA LEU A 49 4.71 6.40 1.89
C LEU A 49 3.99 7.69 2.32
N LEU A 50 4.33 8.24 3.49
CA LEU A 50 3.74 9.49 3.97
C LEU A 50 4.10 10.68 3.06
N LYS A 51 5.30 10.66 2.47
CA LYS A 51 5.74 11.69 1.54
C LYS A 51 5.05 11.59 0.18
N TYR A 52 5.01 10.39 -0.40
CA TYR A 52 4.54 10.17 -1.76
C TYR A 52 3.14 9.57 -1.87
N LYS A 53 2.45 9.31 -0.76
CA LYS A 53 1.06 8.83 -0.61
C LYS A 53 0.82 7.42 -1.15
N VAL A 54 1.52 7.00 -2.20
CA VAL A 54 1.54 5.64 -2.72
C VAL A 54 2.96 5.24 -3.09
N VAL A 55 3.34 4.00 -2.75
CA VAL A 55 4.65 3.44 -3.08
C VAL A 55 4.50 2.09 -3.76
N PHE A 56 5.42 1.78 -4.65
CA PHE A 56 5.41 0.57 -5.45
C PHE A 56 6.69 -0.22 -5.20
N PHE A 57 6.52 -1.53 -5.04
CA PHE A 57 7.59 -2.50 -4.98
C PHE A 57 7.46 -3.40 -6.20
N ARG A 58 8.41 -3.34 -7.14
CA ARG A 58 8.39 -4.14 -8.36
C ARG A 58 8.98 -5.53 -8.09
N ASP A 59 8.59 -6.49 -8.90
CA ASP A 59 9.15 -7.84 -8.97
C ASP A 59 9.18 -8.59 -7.62
N GLN A 60 8.14 -8.39 -6.81
CA GLN A 60 7.99 -9.03 -5.50
C GLN A 60 7.14 -10.30 -5.60
N HIS A 61 7.74 -11.45 -5.34
CA HIS A 61 7.07 -12.75 -5.39
C HIS A 61 6.68 -13.20 -3.98
N LEU A 62 5.49 -12.83 -3.53
CA LEU A 62 5.02 -13.08 -2.17
C LEU A 62 4.05 -14.27 -2.11
N THR A 63 4.14 -15.07 -1.06
CA THR A 63 3.00 -15.87 -0.60
C THR A 63 1.95 -14.97 0.07
N THR A 64 0.76 -15.52 0.33
CA THR A 64 -0.28 -14.80 1.06
C THR A 64 0.14 -14.49 2.50
N GLU A 65 0.87 -15.40 3.13
CA GLU A 65 1.40 -15.26 4.48
C GLU A 65 2.48 -14.16 4.55
N GLN A 66 3.38 -14.11 3.58
CA GLN A 66 4.40 -13.06 3.48
C GLN A 66 3.77 -11.69 3.25
N HIS A 67 2.75 -11.60 2.40
CA HIS A 67 1.99 -10.36 2.18
C HIS A 67 1.37 -9.86 3.49
N ALA A 68 0.68 -10.73 4.23
CA ALA A 68 0.10 -10.38 5.52
C ALA A 68 1.18 -10.01 6.56
N ALA A 69 2.29 -10.74 6.61
CA ALA A 69 3.39 -10.47 7.53
C ALA A 69 4.05 -9.10 7.25
N PHE A 70 4.26 -8.75 5.99
CA PHE A 70 4.75 -7.43 5.61
C PHE A 70 3.78 -6.32 6.03
N ALA A 71 2.49 -6.45 5.70
CA ALA A 71 1.48 -5.47 6.07
C ALA A 71 1.38 -5.29 7.60
N ALA A 72 1.51 -6.37 8.37
CA ALA A 72 1.48 -6.35 9.84
C ALA A 72 2.63 -5.54 10.47
N ARG A 73 3.73 -5.29 9.73
CA ARG A 73 4.82 -4.42 10.19
C ARG A 73 4.40 -2.97 10.37
N PHE A 74 3.34 -2.55 9.70
CA PHE A 74 2.85 -1.16 9.70
C PHE A 74 1.66 -0.95 10.64
N GLY A 75 1.10 -1.98 11.21
CA GLY A 75 0.01 -1.88 12.17
C GLY A 75 -0.88 -3.12 12.26
N LYS A 76 -1.91 -3.03 13.08
CA LYS A 76 -2.88 -4.10 13.23
C LYS A 76 -3.66 -4.30 11.94
N LEU A 77 -3.64 -5.53 11.42
CA LEU A 77 -4.41 -5.87 10.24
C LEU A 77 -5.91 -5.81 10.51
N TYR A 78 -6.61 -5.30 9.52
CA TYR A 78 -8.07 -5.23 9.52
C TYR A 78 -8.66 -6.38 8.71
N THR A 79 -9.71 -7.01 9.24
CA THR A 79 -10.51 -7.99 8.50
C THR A 79 -11.71 -7.28 7.87
N HIS A 80 -11.79 -7.31 6.55
CA HIS A 80 -12.89 -6.69 5.83
C HIS A 80 -14.20 -7.46 6.09
N PRO A 81 -15.35 -6.79 6.27
CA PRO A 81 -16.64 -7.47 6.53
C PRO A 81 -17.05 -8.48 5.45
N ASN A 82 -16.64 -8.24 4.21
CA ASN A 82 -16.93 -9.10 3.06
C ASN A 82 -15.90 -10.23 2.87
N THR A 83 -14.91 -10.36 3.76
CA THR A 83 -13.96 -11.47 3.71
C THR A 83 -14.69 -12.79 3.92
N THR A 84 -14.56 -13.72 2.99
CA THR A 84 -15.21 -15.02 3.07
C THR A 84 -14.50 -15.91 4.09
N ARG A 85 -15.25 -16.85 4.70
CA ARG A 85 -14.69 -17.78 5.70
C ARG A 85 -13.67 -18.78 5.11
N ASP A 86 -13.60 -18.87 3.78
CA ASP A 86 -12.71 -19.77 3.06
C ASP A 86 -11.31 -19.17 2.83
N GLU A 87 -11.12 -17.90 3.16
CA GLU A 87 -9.80 -17.27 3.08
C GLU A 87 -8.93 -17.72 4.26
N LYS A 88 -7.77 -18.31 3.94
CA LYS A 88 -6.81 -18.81 4.94
C LYS A 88 -6.35 -17.74 5.93
N ILE A 89 -6.33 -16.50 5.50
CA ILE A 89 -5.92 -15.35 6.29
C ILE A 89 -7.01 -14.29 6.20
N ALA A 90 -7.77 -14.12 7.27
CA ALA A 90 -8.95 -13.24 7.33
C ALA A 90 -8.66 -11.74 7.07
N SER A 91 -7.39 -11.32 7.10
CA SER A 91 -6.98 -9.96 6.78
C SER A 91 -6.64 -9.75 5.30
N ILE A 92 -6.66 -10.80 4.50
CA ILE A 92 -6.47 -10.74 3.05
C ILE A 92 -7.83 -10.81 2.38
N HIS A 93 -8.16 -9.76 1.64
CA HIS A 93 -9.34 -9.73 0.79
C HIS A 93 -8.92 -9.90 -0.66
N LYS A 94 -9.43 -10.93 -1.32
CA LYS A 94 -9.15 -11.20 -2.73
C LYS A 94 -10.15 -10.44 -3.60
N ILE A 95 -9.64 -9.57 -4.45
CA ILE A 95 -10.43 -8.83 -5.42
C ILE A 95 -10.27 -9.53 -6.78
N SER A 96 -11.37 -9.90 -7.43
CA SER A 96 -11.33 -10.53 -8.74
C SER A 96 -12.35 -9.92 -9.70
N ALA A 97 -12.04 -9.93 -11.00
CA ALA A 97 -12.96 -9.44 -12.04
C ALA A 97 -14.32 -10.16 -12.01
N ALA A 98 -14.36 -11.44 -11.61
CA ALA A 98 -15.60 -12.21 -11.49
C ALA A 98 -16.52 -11.67 -10.36
N GLU A 99 -15.97 -11.01 -9.35
CA GLU A 99 -16.78 -10.35 -8.31
C GLU A 99 -17.37 -9.04 -8.84
N PHE A 100 -16.61 -8.29 -9.62
CA PHE A 100 -17.09 -7.05 -10.25
C PHE A 100 -18.16 -7.31 -11.32
N SER A 101 -18.08 -8.42 -12.07
CA SER A 101 -19.08 -8.74 -13.10
C SER A 101 -20.49 -9.04 -12.54
N LYS A 102 -20.60 -9.31 -11.24
CA LYS A 102 -21.91 -9.45 -10.56
C LYS A 102 -22.63 -8.11 -10.37
N TYR A 103 -21.88 -7.01 -10.44
CA TYR A 103 -22.42 -5.66 -10.42
C TYR A 103 -22.54 -5.18 -11.87
N GLU A 104 -23.66 -5.47 -12.54
CA GLU A 104 -23.95 -5.10 -13.95
C GLU A 104 -23.84 -3.58 -14.24
N ARG A 105 -23.53 -2.78 -13.23
CA ARG A 105 -23.43 -1.32 -13.28
C ARG A 105 -22.02 -0.76 -13.46
N VAL A 106 -21.01 -1.60 -13.61
CA VAL A 106 -19.59 -1.17 -13.73
C VAL A 106 -19.35 -0.28 -14.97
N ASN A 107 -20.22 -0.37 -15.98
CA ASN A 107 -20.14 0.44 -17.20
C ASN A 107 -21.06 1.67 -17.20
N ASP A 108 -21.77 1.95 -16.11
CA ASP A 108 -22.57 3.16 -15.98
C ASP A 108 -21.72 4.29 -15.39
N PRO A 109 -21.35 5.31 -16.17
CA PRO A 109 -20.53 6.42 -15.68
C PRO A 109 -21.23 7.23 -14.56
N THR A 110 -22.51 6.97 -14.30
CA THR A 110 -23.27 7.61 -13.22
C THR A 110 -23.17 6.82 -11.89
N THR A 111 -22.63 5.61 -11.90
CA THR A 111 -22.45 4.83 -10.66
C THR A 111 -21.20 5.28 -9.93
N ILE A 112 -21.43 5.84 -8.77
CA ILE A 112 -20.41 6.36 -7.83
C ILE A 112 -19.42 5.25 -7.37
N GLU A 113 -19.78 3.98 -7.50
CA GLU A 113 -18.98 2.83 -7.07
C GLU A 113 -17.68 2.63 -7.90
N ALA A 114 -17.62 3.18 -9.12
CA ALA A 114 -16.40 3.22 -9.94
C ALA A 114 -15.55 4.48 -9.70
N GLY A 115 -15.97 5.33 -8.76
CA GLY A 115 -15.31 6.60 -8.48
C GLY A 115 -14.12 6.49 -7.53
N TYR A 116 -13.36 7.56 -7.46
CA TYR A 116 -12.30 7.72 -6.48
C TYR A 116 -12.86 7.63 -5.07
N HIS A 117 -12.19 6.87 -4.21
CA HIS A 117 -12.58 6.69 -2.82
C HIS A 117 -11.36 6.53 -1.92
N THR A 118 -11.58 6.64 -0.63
CA THR A 118 -10.67 6.22 0.43
C THR A 118 -11.32 5.06 1.17
N ASP A 119 -10.54 4.00 1.41
CA ASP A 119 -11.03 2.81 2.11
C ASP A 119 -11.40 3.11 3.57
N THR A 120 -12.46 2.45 4.03
CA THR A 120 -12.90 2.47 5.43
C THR A 120 -13.18 3.86 6.03
N SER A 121 -13.40 4.89 5.21
CA SER A 121 -13.68 6.27 5.64
C SER A 121 -14.95 6.40 6.55
N TRP A 122 -15.86 5.44 6.45
CA TRP A 122 -17.07 5.34 7.27
C TRP A 122 -16.82 4.90 8.72
N ARG A 123 -15.59 4.45 9.05
CA ARG A 123 -15.24 3.98 10.39
C ARG A 123 -14.82 5.15 11.28
N LEU A 124 -15.10 5.03 12.59
CA LEU A 124 -14.62 5.97 13.60
C LEU A 124 -13.09 6.05 13.64
N VAL A 125 -12.41 4.91 13.43
CA VAL A 125 -10.97 4.82 13.23
C VAL A 125 -10.72 4.12 11.91
N PRO A 126 -10.52 4.86 10.82
CA PRO A 126 -10.21 4.31 9.51
C PRO A 126 -8.88 3.56 9.50
N THR A 127 -8.70 2.66 8.52
CA THR A 127 -7.37 2.12 8.21
C THR A 127 -6.50 3.25 7.65
N TRP A 128 -5.25 3.34 8.09
CA TRP A 128 -4.36 4.40 7.63
C TRP A 128 -3.72 4.10 6.27
N GLY A 129 -3.83 2.88 5.78
CA GLY A 129 -3.30 2.45 4.50
C GLY A 129 -3.71 1.02 4.14
N ALA A 130 -3.42 0.64 2.92
CA ALA A 130 -3.62 -0.70 2.39
C ALA A 130 -2.38 -1.20 1.66
N VAL A 131 -2.18 -2.51 1.62
CA VAL A 131 -1.12 -3.15 0.84
C VAL A 131 -1.79 -4.02 -0.22
N LEU A 132 -1.70 -3.60 -1.47
CA LEU A 132 -2.25 -4.30 -2.63
C LEU A 132 -1.17 -5.16 -3.28
N ARG A 133 -1.52 -6.38 -3.68
CA ARG A 133 -0.67 -7.26 -4.47
C ARG A 133 -1.38 -7.66 -5.75
N ALA A 134 -0.79 -7.31 -6.89
CA ALA A 134 -1.24 -7.81 -8.17
C ALA A 134 -0.83 -9.28 -8.32
N VAL A 135 -1.81 -10.17 -8.51
CA VAL A 135 -1.61 -11.61 -8.68
C VAL A 135 -1.83 -12.00 -10.14
N HIS A 136 -2.79 -11.34 -10.78
CA HIS A 136 -3.11 -11.54 -12.18
C HIS A 136 -3.42 -10.19 -12.80
N LEU A 137 -2.77 -9.88 -13.90
CA LEU A 137 -2.96 -8.62 -14.61
C LEU A 137 -3.45 -8.92 -16.02
N PRO A 138 -4.40 -8.14 -16.57
CA PRO A 138 -4.74 -8.22 -17.98
C PRO A 138 -3.58 -7.75 -18.85
N GLU A 139 -3.53 -8.18 -20.10
CA GLU A 139 -2.51 -7.70 -21.05
C GLU A 139 -2.68 -6.21 -21.39
N VAL A 140 -3.91 -5.71 -21.33
CA VAL A 140 -4.26 -4.33 -21.66
C VAL A 140 -5.32 -3.81 -20.69
N GLY A 141 -5.13 -2.60 -20.19
CA GLY A 141 -6.09 -1.92 -19.32
C GLY A 141 -6.10 -2.43 -17.88
N GLY A 142 -7.12 -2.04 -17.13
CA GLY A 142 -7.27 -2.40 -15.72
C GLY A 142 -6.36 -1.61 -14.78
N ASP A 143 -5.90 -0.44 -15.20
CA ASP A 143 -5.01 0.43 -14.42
C ASP A 143 -5.70 0.94 -13.15
N THR A 144 -4.94 1.01 -12.07
CA THR A 144 -5.36 1.68 -10.85
C THR A 144 -4.85 3.12 -10.86
N ILE A 145 -5.76 4.06 -10.75
CA ILE A 145 -5.45 5.50 -10.76
C ILE A 145 -5.45 6.02 -9.33
N TRP A 146 -4.43 6.80 -8.98
CA TRP A 146 -4.25 7.39 -7.67
C TRP A 146 -4.35 8.91 -7.72
N VAL A 147 -5.04 9.51 -6.74
CA VAL A 147 -5.18 10.97 -6.60
C VAL A 147 -4.70 11.40 -5.22
N ASP A 148 -3.92 12.47 -5.17
CA ASP A 148 -3.52 13.11 -3.92
C ASP A 148 -4.66 13.98 -3.39
N ALA A 149 -5.46 13.41 -2.48
CA ALA A 149 -6.56 14.13 -1.85
C ALA A 149 -6.11 15.29 -0.95
N GLY A 150 -4.87 15.23 -0.41
CA GLY A 150 -4.29 16.33 0.34
C GLY A 150 -4.02 17.54 -0.55
N ALA A 151 -3.35 17.33 -1.69
CA ALA A 151 -3.12 18.39 -2.66
C ALA A 151 -4.43 18.94 -3.25
N ALA A 152 -5.42 18.08 -3.49
CA ALA A 152 -6.75 18.54 -3.92
C ALA A 152 -7.43 19.43 -2.89
N TYR A 153 -7.33 19.09 -1.60
CA TYR A 153 -7.88 19.89 -0.50
C TYR A 153 -7.15 21.24 -0.33
N GLU A 154 -5.81 21.25 -0.44
CA GLU A 154 -4.99 22.46 -0.33
C GLU A 154 -5.20 23.42 -1.52
N GLY A 155 -5.73 22.91 -2.64
CA GLY A 155 -6.04 23.69 -3.84
C GLY A 155 -7.43 24.34 -3.84
N LEU A 156 -8.25 24.09 -2.82
CA LEU A 156 -9.58 24.73 -2.64
C LEU A 156 -9.46 26.12 -2.06
#